data_729f17934f3b28535c60ebf04d430857
#
_entry.id   729f17934f3b28535c60ebf04d430857
#
_cell.length_a   1.000
_cell.length_b   1.000
_cell.length_c   1.000
_cell.angle_alpha   90.00
_cell.angle_beta   90.00
_cell.angle_gamma   90.00
#
_symmetry.space_group_name_H-M   'P 1'
#
loop_
_entity.id
_entity.type
_entity.pdbx_description
1 polymer ?
#
loop_
_entity_poly.entity_id
_entity_poly.type
_entity_poly.pdbx_seq_one_letter_code
_entity_poly.pdbx_strand_id
1 'polypeptide(L)'
;NPFIQGLYERNIVLVDMPGIDSGIEAHNNAILHYIQDGTYFVLLTDAEGGTLRQTAINFIDEVKKYGANVAIVISKIDKKPKEAIPGIKETVEKIARMYVGGDVKVTTSSSVNNDFQEVKDFLSSIDSEMIITTKYKPLVLGLINGYISELQLQMKLLLQDKKCFDEKIERMKEEKANALGELRCKSQNAQSVEGSADDILNDIAEALRAKSGYLATLLYSGKDMIAFKQEMLTIIRPV
;
A
#
# COMPACT_ATOMS: atom_id res chain seq x y z
N ASN A 1 21.78 16.64 -34.76
CA ASN A 1 22.91 17.05 -33.96
C ASN A 1 23.57 15.80 -33.37
N PRO A 2 24.85 15.46 -33.73
CA PRO A 2 25.50 14.25 -33.27
C PRO A 2 25.58 14.14 -31.72
N PHE A 3 25.69 15.27 -31.02
CA PHE A 3 25.73 15.30 -29.57
C PHE A 3 24.42 14.80 -28.96
N ILE A 4 23.28 15.27 -29.46
CA ILE A 4 21.95 14.83 -28.96
C ILE A 4 21.74 13.35 -29.27
N GLN A 5 22.17 12.88 -30.44
CA GLN A 5 22.08 11.46 -30.80
C GLN A 5 22.93 10.60 -29.86
N GLY A 6 24.14 11.03 -29.50
CA GLY A 6 25.00 10.32 -28.57
C GLY A 6 24.42 10.27 -27.13
N LEU A 7 23.62 11.25 -26.70
CA LEU A 7 22.88 11.18 -25.45
C LEU A 7 21.75 10.14 -25.51
N TYR A 8 21.00 10.13 -26.61
CA TYR A 8 19.94 9.17 -26.84
C TYR A 8 20.44 7.71 -26.85
N GLU A 9 21.52 7.45 -27.53
CA GLU A 9 22.15 6.12 -27.59
C GLU A 9 22.60 5.60 -26.22
N ARG A 10 22.80 6.50 -25.25
CA ARG A 10 23.12 6.18 -23.86
C ARG A 10 21.92 6.28 -22.92
N ASN A 11 20.70 6.29 -23.47
CA ASN A 11 19.45 6.39 -22.72
C ASN A 11 19.37 7.64 -21.81
N ILE A 12 19.97 8.75 -22.23
CA ILE A 12 19.90 10.03 -21.50
C ILE A 12 18.84 10.91 -22.14
N VAL A 13 17.81 11.26 -21.38
CA VAL A 13 16.75 12.18 -21.75
C VAL A 13 16.92 13.45 -20.93
N LEU A 14 16.98 14.60 -21.59
CA LEU A 14 17.02 15.91 -20.94
C LEU A 14 15.61 16.45 -20.84
N VAL A 15 15.21 16.83 -19.64
CA VAL A 15 13.91 17.45 -19.36
C VAL A 15 14.15 18.88 -18.90
N ASP A 16 13.58 19.85 -19.64
CA ASP A 16 13.59 21.25 -19.22
C ASP A 16 12.53 21.48 -18.14
N MET A 17 12.93 22.07 -17.04
CA MET A 17 12.08 22.25 -15.87
C MET A 17 11.87 23.73 -15.58
N PRO A 18 10.70 24.14 -15.06
CA PRO A 18 10.48 25.50 -14.60
C PRO A 18 11.51 25.93 -13.54
N GLY A 19 11.81 27.22 -13.48
CA GLY A 19 12.72 27.75 -12.46
C GLY A 19 12.18 27.56 -11.05
N ILE A 20 13.05 27.21 -10.12
CA ILE A 20 12.74 26.94 -8.70
C ILE A 20 12.09 28.15 -8.01
N ASP A 21 12.44 29.37 -8.46
CA ASP A 21 11.96 30.64 -7.89
C ASP A 21 10.79 31.24 -8.70
N SER A 22 10.05 30.44 -9.46
CA SER A 22 9.01 30.98 -10.37
C SER A 22 7.82 31.62 -9.64
N GLY A 23 7.64 31.37 -8.34
CA GLY A 23 6.49 31.86 -7.55
C GLY A 23 5.14 31.27 -7.97
N ILE A 24 5.12 30.37 -8.95
CA ILE A 24 3.91 29.70 -9.46
C ILE A 24 3.80 28.31 -8.83
N GLU A 25 2.72 28.07 -8.08
CA GLU A 25 2.48 26.82 -7.38
C GLU A 25 2.47 25.59 -8.31
N ALA A 26 1.91 25.71 -9.50
CA ALA A 26 1.92 24.65 -10.49
C ALA A 26 3.34 24.24 -10.92
N HIS A 27 4.27 25.19 -10.96
CA HIS A 27 5.69 24.91 -11.26
C HIS A 27 6.35 24.14 -10.13
N ASN A 28 6.07 24.51 -8.88
CA ASN A 28 6.61 23.79 -7.70
C ASN A 28 6.10 22.34 -7.66
N ASN A 29 4.82 22.12 -7.95
CA ASN A 29 4.24 20.79 -8.02
C ASN A 29 4.86 19.94 -9.15
N ALA A 30 5.10 20.54 -10.32
CA ALA A 30 5.80 19.87 -11.42
C ALA A 30 7.23 19.47 -11.01
N ILE A 31 7.96 20.36 -10.35
CA ILE A 31 9.31 20.09 -9.86
C ILE A 31 9.31 18.92 -8.86
N LEU A 32 8.39 18.93 -7.89
CA LEU A 32 8.27 17.87 -6.90
C LEU A 32 7.96 16.50 -7.54
N HIS A 33 7.14 16.49 -8.58
CA HIS A 33 6.84 15.26 -9.32
C HIS A 33 8.11 14.71 -10.00
N TYR A 34 8.88 15.58 -10.68
CA TYR A 34 10.12 15.16 -11.33
C TYR A 34 11.25 14.81 -10.35
N ILE A 35 11.23 15.32 -9.12
CA ILE A 35 12.23 14.94 -8.10
C ILE A 35 12.21 13.45 -7.82
N GLN A 36 11.03 12.85 -7.79
CA GLN A 36 10.87 11.41 -7.51
C GLN A 36 11.41 10.55 -8.66
N ASP A 37 11.13 10.97 -9.90
CA ASP A 37 11.47 10.20 -11.10
C ASP A 37 12.87 10.50 -11.64
N GLY A 38 13.36 11.73 -11.46
CA GLY A 38 14.66 12.16 -11.93
C GLY A 38 15.82 11.39 -11.30
N THR A 39 16.80 11.04 -12.11
CA THR A 39 18.00 10.34 -11.65
C THR A 39 19.20 11.24 -11.49
N TYR A 40 19.22 12.33 -12.27
CA TYR A 40 20.27 13.33 -12.25
C TYR A 40 19.69 14.74 -12.47
N PHE A 41 20.04 15.69 -11.62
CA PHE A 41 19.58 17.06 -11.71
C PHE A 41 20.74 17.99 -12.09
N VAL A 42 20.54 18.83 -13.07
CA VAL A 42 21.49 19.84 -13.48
C VAL A 42 20.92 21.21 -13.12
N LEU A 43 21.49 21.81 -12.09
CA LEU A 43 21.06 23.11 -11.59
C LEU A 43 21.82 24.23 -12.31
N LEU A 44 21.08 25.14 -12.94
CA LEU A 44 21.66 26.32 -13.58
C LEU A 44 21.67 27.50 -12.61
N THR A 45 22.85 28.10 -12.41
CA THR A 45 23.02 29.35 -11.68
C THR A 45 23.74 30.35 -12.58
N ASP A 46 23.57 31.66 -12.35
CA ASP A 46 24.32 32.66 -13.11
C ASP A 46 25.62 33.08 -12.42
N ALA A 47 26.61 33.47 -13.21
CA ALA A 47 27.90 33.95 -12.70
C ALA A 47 27.80 35.32 -12.00
N GLU A 48 26.71 36.07 -12.19
CA GLU A 48 26.55 37.42 -11.63
C GLU A 48 26.46 37.37 -10.11
N GLY A 49 25.74 36.37 -9.55
CA GLY A 49 25.59 36.16 -8.12
C GLY A 49 26.85 35.67 -7.42
N GLY A 50 27.78 35.05 -8.14
CA GLY A 50 29.06 34.55 -7.62
C GLY A 50 28.95 33.44 -6.55
N THR A 51 27.72 32.97 -6.25
CA THR A 51 27.42 31.99 -5.21
C THR A 51 26.12 31.26 -5.51
N LEU A 52 25.81 30.21 -4.73
CA LEU A 52 24.49 29.56 -4.78
C LEU A 52 23.47 30.32 -3.94
N ARG A 53 22.27 30.52 -4.50
CA ARG A 53 21.13 31.08 -3.77
C ARG A 53 20.59 30.07 -2.76
N GLN A 54 19.95 30.56 -1.71
CA GLN A 54 19.36 29.70 -0.68
C GLN A 54 18.31 28.73 -1.23
N THR A 55 17.53 29.17 -2.22
CA THR A 55 16.54 28.33 -2.91
C THR A 55 17.18 27.17 -3.65
N ALA A 56 18.33 27.40 -4.29
CA ALA A 56 19.13 26.35 -4.92
C ALA A 56 19.67 25.33 -3.90
N ILE A 57 20.13 25.81 -2.75
CA ILE A 57 20.60 24.97 -1.65
C ILE A 57 19.45 24.09 -1.11
N ASN A 58 18.30 24.69 -0.83
CA ASN A 58 17.12 23.96 -0.38
C ASN A 58 16.67 22.87 -1.39
N PHE A 59 16.75 23.19 -2.68
CA PHE A 59 16.44 22.23 -3.74
C PHE A 59 17.44 21.07 -3.76
N ILE A 60 18.74 21.34 -3.63
CA ILE A 60 19.77 20.32 -3.54
C ILE A 60 19.50 19.38 -2.35
N ASP A 61 19.16 19.93 -1.22
CA ASP A 61 18.83 19.16 0.01
C ASP A 61 17.60 18.26 -0.22
N GLU A 62 16.59 18.76 -0.92
CA GLU A 62 15.39 17.97 -1.24
C GLU A 62 15.69 16.84 -2.20
N VAL A 63 16.35 17.12 -3.32
CA VAL A 63 16.73 16.13 -4.35
C VAL A 63 17.59 15.00 -3.77
N LYS A 64 18.45 15.34 -2.82
CA LYS A 64 19.33 14.37 -2.16
C LYS A 64 18.55 13.32 -1.34
N LYS A 65 17.44 13.69 -0.72
CA LYS A 65 16.59 12.75 0.03
C LYS A 65 16.07 11.60 -0.85
N TYR A 66 15.95 11.84 -2.16
CA TYR A 66 15.53 10.85 -3.15
C TYR A 66 16.70 10.10 -3.81
N GLY A 67 17.93 10.32 -3.32
CA GLY A 67 19.11 9.62 -3.82
C GLY A 67 19.52 10.01 -5.24
N ALA A 68 19.05 11.15 -5.75
CA ALA A 68 19.41 11.63 -7.07
C ALA A 68 20.75 12.39 -7.05
N ASN A 69 21.47 12.34 -8.17
CA ASN A 69 22.72 13.05 -8.36
C ASN A 69 22.46 14.51 -8.76
N VAL A 70 23.38 15.40 -8.41
CA VAL A 70 23.28 16.83 -8.73
C VAL A 70 24.58 17.32 -9.38
N ALA A 71 24.44 18.08 -10.44
CA ALA A 71 25.52 18.87 -11.01
C ALA A 71 25.09 20.35 -11.10
N ILE A 72 26.05 21.23 -11.19
CA ILE A 72 25.80 22.68 -11.30
C ILE A 72 26.45 23.22 -12.57
N VAL A 73 25.71 24.02 -13.30
CA VAL A 73 26.20 24.76 -14.45
C VAL A 73 26.15 26.24 -14.13
N ILE A 74 27.32 26.90 -14.10
CA ILE A 74 27.43 28.34 -13.95
C ILE A 74 27.30 28.96 -15.34
N SER A 75 26.15 29.56 -15.60
CA SER A 75 25.85 30.21 -16.87
C SER A 75 26.29 31.69 -16.90
N LYS A 76 26.27 32.28 -18.08
CA LYS A 76 26.58 33.72 -18.30
C LYS A 76 27.96 34.14 -17.83
N ILE A 77 28.96 33.26 -17.97
CA ILE A 77 30.35 33.59 -17.58
C ILE A 77 30.96 34.74 -18.40
N ASP A 78 30.38 35.06 -19.57
CA ASP A 78 30.73 36.22 -20.36
C ASP A 78 30.54 37.55 -19.65
N LYS A 79 29.73 37.59 -18.60
CA LYS A 79 29.50 38.80 -17.79
C LYS A 79 30.57 39.04 -16.72
N LYS A 80 31.53 38.16 -16.57
CA LYS A 80 32.62 38.25 -15.58
C LYS A 80 33.97 38.25 -16.27
N PRO A 81 34.98 38.92 -15.69
CA PRO A 81 36.36 38.79 -16.13
C PRO A 81 36.82 37.35 -16.10
N LYS A 82 37.59 36.90 -17.07
CA LYS A 82 38.08 35.51 -17.17
C LYS A 82 38.84 35.06 -15.94
N GLU A 83 39.55 35.99 -15.32
CA GLU A 83 40.36 35.77 -14.11
C GLU A 83 39.49 35.48 -12.88
N ALA A 84 38.24 35.95 -12.84
CA ALA A 84 37.33 35.76 -11.73
C ALA A 84 36.57 34.42 -11.81
N ILE A 85 36.48 33.79 -12.97
CA ILE A 85 35.69 32.56 -13.22
C ILE A 85 36.18 31.40 -12.33
N PRO A 86 37.50 31.11 -12.20
CA PRO A 86 37.97 30.03 -11.35
C PRO A 86 37.55 30.20 -9.87
N GLY A 87 37.64 31.43 -9.34
CA GLY A 87 37.25 31.73 -7.97
C GLY A 87 35.75 31.57 -7.70
N ILE A 88 34.90 31.94 -8.68
CA ILE A 88 33.47 31.73 -8.63
C ILE A 88 33.18 30.21 -8.63
N LYS A 89 33.83 29.44 -9.53
CA LYS A 89 33.69 27.99 -9.63
C LYS A 89 34.06 27.31 -8.32
N GLU A 90 35.20 27.65 -7.75
CA GLU A 90 35.67 27.11 -6.46
C GLU A 90 34.68 27.42 -5.31
N THR A 91 34.14 28.65 -5.28
CA THR A 91 33.17 29.06 -4.25
C THR A 91 31.88 28.23 -4.37
N VAL A 92 31.35 28.06 -5.60
CA VAL A 92 30.16 27.26 -5.86
C VAL A 92 30.41 25.79 -5.53
N GLU A 93 31.56 25.23 -5.91
CA GLU A 93 31.94 23.85 -5.55
C GLU A 93 32.02 23.65 -4.04
N LYS A 94 32.65 24.57 -3.32
CA LYS A 94 32.77 24.49 -1.85
C LYS A 94 31.40 24.46 -1.17
N ILE A 95 30.51 25.36 -1.58
CA ILE A 95 29.15 25.42 -1.05
C ILE A 95 28.39 24.14 -1.40
N ALA A 96 28.42 23.73 -2.66
CA ALA A 96 27.71 22.53 -3.11
C ALA A 96 28.17 21.27 -2.37
N ARG A 97 29.47 21.08 -2.16
CA ARG A 97 30.01 19.95 -1.39
C ARG A 97 29.53 19.90 0.06
N MET A 98 29.29 21.04 0.69
CA MET A 98 28.76 21.08 2.07
C MET A 98 27.36 20.46 2.16
N TYR A 99 26.53 20.61 1.13
CA TYR A 99 25.14 20.15 1.11
C TYR A 99 24.95 18.80 0.42
N VAL A 100 25.67 18.57 -0.67
CA VAL A 100 25.55 17.28 -1.41
C VAL A 100 26.36 16.17 -0.72
N GLY A 101 27.46 16.50 -0.07
CA GLY A 101 28.29 15.51 0.65
C GLY A 101 28.96 14.52 -0.31
N GLY A 102 29.79 15.00 -1.23
CA GLY A 102 30.53 14.22 -2.20
C GLY A 102 31.06 15.07 -3.35
N ASP A 103 31.52 14.44 -4.42
CA ASP A 103 31.98 15.15 -5.60
C ASP A 103 30.79 15.67 -6.42
N VAL A 104 30.55 16.99 -6.31
CA VAL A 104 29.59 17.70 -7.15
C VAL A 104 30.31 18.20 -8.39
N LYS A 105 29.80 17.82 -9.56
CA LYS A 105 30.36 18.36 -10.81
C LYS A 105 29.88 19.77 -11.04
N VAL A 106 30.79 20.72 -11.13
CA VAL A 106 30.49 22.12 -11.46
C VAL A 106 31.14 22.43 -12.81
N THR A 107 30.36 22.93 -13.75
CA THR A 107 30.79 23.31 -15.10
C THR A 107 30.38 24.75 -15.38
N THR A 108 30.97 25.33 -16.41
CA THR A 108 30.70 26.69 -16.84
C THR A 108 30.11 26.73 -18.24
N SER A 109 29.33 27.79 -18.55
CA SER A 109 28.78 27.98 -19.90
C SER A 109 28.53 29.46 -20.23
N SER A 110 28.60 29.77 -21.52
CA SER A 110 28.16 31.05 -22.07
C SER A 110 27.44 30.86 -23.40
N SER A 111 26.20 31.30 -23.47
CA SER A 111 25.46 31.30 -24.74
C SER A 111 25.95 32.39 -25.70
N VAL A 112 26.42 33.51 -25.18
CA VAL A 112 26.96 34.62 -25.99
C VAL A 112 28.22 34.21 -26.72
N ASN A 113 29.12 33.52 -26.02
CA ASN A 113 30.38 33.03 -26.58
C ASN A 113 30.26 31.66 -27.24
N ASN A 114 29.05 31.04 -27.25
CA ASN A 114 28.81 29.69 -27.70
C ASN A 114 29.74 28.65 -26.99
N ASP A 115 30.07 28.93 -25.73
CA ASP A 115 30.93 28.12 -24.91
C ASP A 115 30.12 27.13 -24.06
N PHE A 116 30.05 25.88 -24.50
CA PHE A 116 29.34 24.78 -23.85
C PHE A 116 30.21 23.52 -23.73
N GLN A 117 31.52 23.65 -23.93
CA GLN A 117 32.37 22.45 -24.02
C GLN A 117 32.40 21.70 -22.68
N GLU A 118 32.59 22.38 -21.57
CA GLU A 118 32.57 21.73 -20.25
C GLU A 118 31.24 21.00 -19.96
N VAL A 119 30.10 21.60 -20.36
CA VAL A 119 28.79 20.99 -20.19
C VAL A 119 28.61 19.76 -21.07
N LYS A 120 29.07 19.80 -22.33
CA LYS A 120 29.04 18.65 -23.25
C LYS A 120 29.91 17.52 -22.73
N ASP A 121 31.11 17.82 -22.27
CA ASP A 121 32.04 16.83 -21.72
C ASP A 121 31.47 16.18 -20.46
N PHE A 122 30.85 17.00 -19.59
CA PHE A 122 30.15 16.51 -18.41
C PHE A 122 29.00 15.57 -18.77
N LEU A 123 28.08 16.01 -19.64
CA LEU A 123 26.94 15.17 -20.07
C LEU A 123 27.42 13.90 -20.77
N SER A 124 28.54 13.98 -21.48
CA SER A 124 29.18 12.82 -22.12
C SER A 124 29.85 11.87 -21.11
N SER A 125 30.19 12.33 -19.94
CA SER A 125 30.81 11.52 -18.87
C SER A 125 29.80 10.80 -17.98
N ILE A 126 28.51 11.11 -18.10
CA ILE A 126 27.45 10.48 -17.30
C ILE A 126 27.33 9.00 -17.66
N ASP A 127 27.53 8.14 -16.68
CA ASP A 127 27.24 6.70 -16.77
C ASP A 127 25.80 6.46 -16.33
N SER A 128 24.89 6.39 -17.30
CA SER A 128 23.45 6.21 -17.05
C SER A 128 23.13 4.86 -16.41
N GLU A 129 23.87 3.82 -16.76
CA GLU A 129 23.66 2.47 -16.23
C GLU A 129 24.05 2.39 -14.73
N MET A 130 25.21 2.96 -14.40
CA MET A 130 25.67 3.05 -13.03
C MET A 130 24.70 3.86 -12.16
N ILE A 131 24.20 5.01 -12.66
CA ILE A 131 23.26 5.87 -11.94
C ILE A 131 21.94 5.15 -11.67
N ILE A 132 21.36 4.52 -12.70
CA ILE A 132 20.13 3.73 -12.58
C ILE A 132 20.31 2.59 -11.57
N THR A 133 21.41 1.86 -11.70
CA THR A 133 21.73 0.75 -10.80
C THR A 133 21.87 1.25 -9.35
N THR A 134 22.58 2.34 -9.12
CA THR A 134 22.78 2.89 -7.77
C THR A 134 21.48 3.36 -7.14
N LYS A 135 20.61 4.00 -7.91
CA LYS A 135 19.32 4.50 -7.43
C LYS A 135 18.30 3.39 -7.17
N TYR A 136 18.13 2.48 -8.13
CA TYR A 136 17.00 1.53 -8.10
C TYR A 136 17.34 0.17 -7.50
N LYS A 137 18.61 -0.26 -7.55
CA LYS A 137 19.02 -1.55 -6.97
C LYS A 137 18.65 -1.70 -5.48
N PRO A 138 18.91 -0.72 -4.60
CA PRO A 138 18.48 -0.82 -3.20
C PRO A 138 16.97 -0.92 -3.02
N LEU A 139 16.20 -0.19 -3.85
CA LEU A 139 14.74 -0.22 -3.82
C LEU A 139 14.20 -1.59 -4.24
N VAL A 140 14.72 -2.13 -5.34
CA VAL A 140 14.33 -3.46 -5.83
C VAL A 140 14.69 -4.55 -4.82
N LEU A 141 15.89 -4.50 -4.26
CA LEU A 141 16.31 -5.45 -3.22
C LEU A 141 15.44 -5.32 -1.95
N GLY A 142 15.08 -4.10 -1.56
CA GLY A 142 14.15 -3.86 -0.45
C GLY A 142 12.79 -4.48 -0.67
N LEU A 143 12.23 -4.32 -1.88
CA LEU A 143 10.95 -4.94 -2.26
C LEU A 143 11.05 -6.47 -2.25
N ILE A 144 12.09 -7.04 -2.88
CA ILE A 144 12.31 -8.50 -2.90
C ILE A 144 12.40 -9.05 -1.47
N ASN A 145 13.21 -8.43 -0.61
CA ASN A 145 13.35 -8.87 0.77
C ASN A 145 12.03 -8.74 1.57
N GLY A 146 11.24 -7.68 1.30
CA GLY A 146 9.90 -7.51 1.85
C GLY A 146 8.98 -8.68 1.48
N TYR A 147 8.93 -9.04 0.18
CA TYR A 147 8.16 -10.19 -0.29
C TYR A 147 8.63 -11.52 0.31
N ILE A 148 9.94 -11.74 0.37
CA ILE A 148 10.49 -12.95 0.99
C ILE A 148 10.06 -13.05 2.45
N SER A 149 10.14 -11.95 3.20
CA SER A 149 9.73 -11.90 4.61
C SER A 149 8.25 -12.19 4.78
N GLU A 150 7.40 -11.62 3.92
CA GLU A 150 5.96 -11.85 3.91
C GLU A 150 5.63 -13.32 3.61
N LEU A 151 6.24 -13.90 2.58
CA LEU A 151 6.06 -15.31 2.24
C LEU A 151 6.52 -16.25 3.37
N GLN A 152 7.63 -15.92 4.03
CA GLN A 152 8.12 -16.69 5.18
C GLN A 152 7.13 -16.60 6.36
N LEU A 153 6.54 -15.44 6.60
CA LEU A 153 5.50 -15.26 7.61
C LEU A 153 4.26 -16.09 7.29
N GLN A 154 3.77 -16.02 6.05
CA GLN A 154 2.61 -16.80 5.60
C GLN A 154 2.88 -18.32 5.70
N MET A 155 4.05 -18.79 5.29
CA MET A 155 4.45 -20.19 5.48
C MET A 155 4.41 -20.60 6.95
N LYS A 156 4.91 -19.74 7.85
CA LYS A 156 4.92 -20.01 9.30
C LYS A 156 3.50 -20.11 9.87
N LEU A 157 2.61 -19.20 9.45
CA LEU A 157 1.20 -19.21 9.83
C LEU A 157 0.49 -20.47 9.33
N LEU A 158 0.67 -20.85 8.05
CA LEU A 158 0.08 -22.06 7.49
C LEU A 158 0.57 -23.34 8.20
N LEU A 159 1.84 -23.41 8.58
CA LEU A 159 2.37 -24.55 9.33
C LEU A 159 1.82 -24.59 10.77
N GLN A 160 1.62 -23.45 11.41
CA GLN A 160 0.97 -23.38 12.74
C GLN A 160 -0.51 -23.74 12.65
N ASP A 161 -1.22 -23.21 11.64
CA ASP A 161 -2.63 -23.54 11.40
C ASP A 161 -2.83 -25.01 11.13
N LYS A 162 -1.99 -25.64 10.32
CA LYS A 162 -2.08 -27.09 10.07
C LYS A 162 -2.02 -27.90 11.36
N LYS A 163 -1.07 -27.59 12.25
CA LYS A 163 -0.95 -28.29 13.54
C LYS A 163 -2.17 -28.03 14.43
N CYS A 164 -2.64 -26.79 14.48
CA CYS A 164 -3.84 -26.41 15.22
C CYS A 164 -5.11 -27.08 14.64
N PHE A 165 -5.21 -27.17 13.31
CA PHE A 165 -6.30 -27.86 12.62
C PHE A 165 -6.29 -29.36 12.90
N ASP A 166 -5.14 -30.02 12.86
CA ASP A 166 -5.01 -31.44 13.15
C ASP A 166 -5.43 -31.73 14.60
N GLU A 167 -4.99 -30.94 15.57
CA GLU A 167 -5.42 -31.04 16.97
C GLU A 167 -6.92 -30.81 17.15
N LYS A 168 -7.50 -29.86 16.42
CA LYS A 168 -8.94 -29.55 16.45
C LYS A 168 -9.77 -30.68 15.83
N ILE A 169 -9.30 -31.28 14.75
CA ILE A 169 -9.94 -32.43 14.11
C ILE A 169 -9.97 -33.61 15.05
N GLU A 170 -8.90 -33.91 15.77
CA GLU A 170 -8.88 -35.00 16.73
C GLU A 170 -9.84 -34.77 17.92
N ARG A 171 -9.89 -33.55 18.47
CA ARG A 171 -10.89 -33.17 19.49
C ARG A 171 -12.33 -33.33 18.96
N MET A 172 -12.61 -32.85 17.74
CA MET A 172 -13.95 -33.00 17.15
C MET A 172 -14.32 -34.47 16.89
N LYS A 173 -13.35 -35.35 16.59
CA LYS A 173 -13.58 -36.78 16.47
C LYS A 173 -13.93 -37.42 17.84
N GLU A 174 -13.22 -37.04 18.90
CA GLU A 174 -13.53 -37.49 20.25
C GLU A 174 -14.90 -37.00 20.73
N GLU A 175 -15.22 -35.73 20.54
CA GLU A 175 -16.52 -35.15 20.85
C GLU A 175 -17.66 -35.84 20.09
N LYS A 176 -17.46 -36.11 18.81
CA LYS A 176 -18.42 -36.86 17.98
C LYS A 176 -18.61 -38.29 18.49
N ALA A 177 -17.55 -38.96 18.86
CA ALA A 177 -17.63 -40.35 19.41
C ALA A 177 -18.40 -40.39 20.74
N ASN A 178 -18.15 -39.38 21.61
CA ASN A 178 -18.87 -39.23 22.87
C ASN A 178 -20.34 -38.91 22.66
N ALA A 179 -20.68 -37.96 21.77
CA ALA A 179 -22.04 -37.63 21.45
C ALA A 179 -22.83 -38.80 20.82
N LEU A 180 -22.19 -39.60 19.95
CA LEU A 180 -22.78 -40.80 19.40
C LEU A 180 -23.00 -41.89 20.48
N GLY A 181 -22.11 -41.98 21.47
CA GLY A 181 -22.27 -42.83 22.64
C GLY A 181 -23.49 -42.43 23.47
N GLU A 182 -23.62 -41.15 23.78
CA GLU A 182 -24.79 -40.61 24.50
C GLU A 182 -26.10 -40.79 23.74
N LEU A 183 -26.11 -40.56 22.42
CA LEU A 183 -27.28 -40.77 21.58
C LEU A 183 -27.70 -42.26 21.54
N ARG A 184 -26.74 -43.21 21.51
CA ARG A 184 -27.05 -44.62 21.61
C ARG A 184 -27.67 -45.00 22.96
N CYS A 185 -27.11 -44.46 24.06
CA CYS A 185 -27.71 -44.66 25.38
C CYS A 185 -29.13 -44.08 25.50
N LYS A 186 -29.33 -42.87 24.97
CA LYS A 186 -30.67 -42.23 24.93
C LYS A 186 -31.63 -42.97 24.01
N SER A 187 -31.20 -43.49 22.87
CA SER A 187 -32.01 -44.31 21.99
C SER A 187 -32.45 -45.64 22.61
N GLN A 188 -31.56 -46.26 23.39
CA GLN A 188 -31.93 -47.47 24.14
C GLN A 188 -32.93 -47.18 25.25
N ASN A 189 -32.82 -46.01 25.91
CA ASN A 189 -33.82 -45.55 26.89
C ASN A 189 -35.14 -45.09 26.23
N ALA A 190 -35.11 -44.54 25.02
CA ALA A 190 -36.30 -44.06 24.31
C ALA A 190 -37.18 -45.20 23.81
N GLN A 191 -36.62 -46.38 23.52
CA GLN A 191 -37.43 -47.57 23.21
C GLN A 191 -38.31 -48.03 24.37
N SER A 192 -37.97 -47.60 25.62
CA SER A 192 -38.85 -47.83 26.78
C SER A 192 -39.90 -46.74 26.97
N VAL A 193 -39.90 -45.65 26.16
CA VAL A 193 -40.77 -44.47 26.28
C VAL A 193 -41.74 -44.37 25.10
N GLU A 194 -41.60 -45.20 24.05
CA GLU A 194 -42.50 -45.19 22.89
C GLU A 194 -43.95 -45.52 23.30
N GLY A 195 -44.19 -46.23 24.41
CA GLY A 195 -45.54 -46.41 24.97
C GLY A 195 -46.19 -45.13 25.52
N SER A 196 -45.39 -44.18 26.00
CA SER A 196 -45.94 -43.00 26.67
C SER A 196 -46.33 -41.84 25.71
N ALA A 197 -45.77 -41.76 24.54
CA ALA A 197 -46.11 -40.71 23.59
C ALA A 197 -47.47 -40.99 22.85
N ASP A 198 -47.72 -42.25 22.55
CA ASP A 198 -48.99 -42.65 21.96
C ASP A 198 -50.15 -42.56 22.98
N ASP A 199 -49.87 -42.83 24.28
CA ASP A 199 -50.83 -42.64 25.35
C ASP A 199 -51.19 -41.17 25.52
N ILE A 200 -50.20 -40.26 25.57
CA ILE A 200 -50.40 -38.80 25.63
C ILE A 200 -51.21 -38.28 24.41
N LEU A 201 -50.89 -38.75 23.21
CA LEU A 201 -51.63 -38.37 22.00
C LEU A 201 -53.07 -38.83 22.03
N ASN A 202 -53.32 -40.03 22.55
CA ASN A 202 -54.67 -40.56 22.74
C ASN A 202 -55.47 -39.73 23.78
N ASP A 203 -54.83 -39.38 24.92
CA ASP A 203 -55.45 -38.57 25.96
C ASP A 203 -55.78 -37.13 25.45
N ILE A 204 -54.92 -36.53 24.67
CA ILE A 204 -55.17 -35.26 23.96
C ILE A 204 -56.37 -35.41 23.00
N ALA A 205 -56.39 -36.50 22.22
CA ALA A 205 -57.47 -36.72 21.27
C ALA A 205 -58.82 -36.93 21.97
N GLU A 206 -58.85 -37.65 23.10
CA GLU A 206 -60.05 -37.82 23.92
C GLU A 206 -60.53 -36.50 24.58
N ALA A 207 -59.61 -35.70 25.14
CA ALA A 207 -59.93 -34.39 25.68
C ALA A 207 -60.55 -33.44 24.67
N LEU A 208 -60.00 -33.41 23.44
CA LEU A 208 -60.53 -32.63 22.32
C LEU A 208 -61.90 -33.12 21.85
N ARG A 209 -62.07 -34.45 21.77
CA ARG A 209 -63.40 -35.08 21.41
C ARG A 209 -64.44 -34.75 22.43
N ALA A 210 -64.16 -34.83 23.72
CA ALA A 210 -65.07 -34.52 24.81
C ALA A 210 -65.57 -33.06 24.75
N LYS A 211 -64.74 -32.13 24.24
CA LYS A 211 -65.04 -30.70 24.11
C LYS A 211 -65.44 -30.28 22.70
N SER A 212 -65.63 -31.24 21.79
CA SER A 212 -65.89 -30.95 20.35
C SER A 212 -67.14 -30.11 20.14
N GLY A 213 -68.21 -30.39 20.86
CA GLY A 213 -69.47 -29.62 20.78
C GLY A 213 -69.29 -28.16 21.22
N TYR A 214 -68.52 -27.93 22.28
CA TYR A 214 -68.17 -26.60 22.72
C TYR A 214 -67.27 -25.83 21.76
N LEU A 215 -66.26 -26.50 21.19
CA LEU A 215 -65.37 -25.93 20.17
C LEU A 215 -66.13 -25.62 18.87
N ALA A 216 -67.10 -26.44 18.47
CA ALA A 216 -67.95 -26.17 17.34
C ALA A 216 -68.85 -24.93 17.56
N THR A 217 -69.40 -24.74 18.77
CA THR A 217 -70.20 -23.53 19.07
C THR A 217 -69.37 -22.25 19.08
N LEU A 218 -68.10 -22.32 19.47
CA LEU A 218 -67.16 -21.19 19.34
C LEU A 218 -66.90 -20.78 17.90
N LEU A 219 -66.75 -21.74 16.99
CA LEU A 219 -66.57 -21.48 15.55
C LEU A 219 -67.84 -20.91 14.93
N TYR A 220 -69.04 -21.45 15.29
CA TYR A 220 -70.31 -20.97 14.76
C TYR A 220 -70.73 -19.59 15.32
N SER A 221 -70.28 -19.22 16.49
CA SER A 221 -70.60 -17.92 17.09
C SER A 221 -69.78 -16.74 16.57
N GLY A 222 -68.96 -16.96 15.51
CA GLY A 222 -68.19 -15.90 14.86
C GLY A 222 -67.06 -15.29 15.70
N LYS A 223 -66.61 -15.94 16.77
CA LYS A 223 -65.47 -15.51 17.56
C LYS A 223 -64.18 -15.68 16.78
N ASP A 224 -63.24 -14.76 17.01
CA ASP A 224 -61.94 -14.69 16.33
C ASP A 224 -61.16 -16.01 16.47
N MET A 225 -60.50 -16.42 15.40
CA MET A 225 -59.64 -17.63 15.32
C MET A 225 -58.58 -17.67 16.43
N ILE A 226 -58.19 -16.51 16.97
CA ILE A 226 -57.23 -16.37 18.07
C ILE A 226 -57.84 -16.88 19.37
N ALA A 227 -59.11 -16.55 19.64
CA ALA A 227 -59.87 -17.04 20.82
C ALA A 227 -60.09 -18.54 20.78
N PHE A 228 -60.35 -19.11 19.57
CA PHE A 228 -60.48 -20.55 19.35
C PHE A 228 -59.19 -21.29 19.66
N LYS A 229 -58.04 -20.78 19.16
CA LYS A 229 -56.68 -21.37 19.44
C LYS A 229 -56.35 -21.33 20.92
N GLN A 230 -56.66 -20.26 21.59
CA GLN A 230 -56.40 -20.14 23.06
C GLN A 230 -57.24 -21.15 23.85
N GLU A 231 -58.49 -21.35 23.49
CA GLU A 231 -59.34 -22.33 24.14
C GLU A 231 -58.86 -23.77 23.88
N MET A 232 -58.44 -24.11 22.68
CA MET A 232 -57.83 -25.41 22.38
C MET A 232 -56.60 -25.65 23.25
N LEU A 233 -55.71 -24.65 23.38
CA LEU A 233 -54.52 -24.74 24.24
C LEU A 233 -54.88 -24.94 25.70
N THR A 234 -55.98 -24.36 26.17
CA THR A 234 -56.46 -24.53 27.54
C THR A 234 -56.98 -25.93 27.83
N ILE A 235 -57.54 -26.62 26.79
CA ILE A 235 -57.98 -28.01 26.91
C ILE A 235 -56.81 -29.00 26.87
N ILE A 236 -55.77 -28.70 26.11
CA ILE A 236 -54.62 -29.57 25.89
C ILE A 236 -53.59 -29.44 27.03
N ARG A 237 -53.46 -28.27 27.67
CA ARG A 237 -52.45 -28.00 28.72
C ARG A 237 -52.52 -28.92 29.96
N PRO A 238 -53.67 -29.39 30.42
CA PRO A 238 -53.72 -30.27 31.61
C PRO A 238 -53.42 -31.74 31.34
N VAL A 239 -53.34 -32.14 30.06
CA VAL A 239 -52.99 -33.46 29.60
C VAL A 239 -51.46 -33.61 29.48
#